data_9b20d5cdd9643287c5b4e1938525d9ce
#
_entry.id   9b20d5cdd9643287c5b4e1938525d9ce
#
_cell.length_a   1.000
_cell.length_b   1.000
_cell.length_c   1.000
_cell.angle_alpha   90.00
_cell.angle_beta   90.00
_cell.angle_gamma   90.00
#
_symmetry.space_group_name_H-M   'P 1'
#
loop_
_entity.id
_entity.type
_entity.pdbx_description
1 polymer ?
#
loop_
_entity_poly.entity_id
_entity_poly.type
_entity_poly.pdbx_seq_one_letter_code
_entity_poly.pdbx_strand_id
1 'polypeptide(L)'
;GAETGAIFYAVNAPNDVALLLTIFIGKMLLTLFALGLGVPGGVIGPVFGIGIVLGTLLAIIPSALIGDSSIAGTYAVLGMAGLMAATMHAPLAALVAVMELAHNPGIIVPAMLVITTAYITGVQFFNNKSIFLLQLDFLQMPYKLSPADDVLQKVGVLALLDNQYQLLDNPDEQQVMQTLDTLEPPQQLLVRRKQ
;
A
#
# COMPACT_ATOMS: atom_id res chain seq x y z
N GLY A 1 -22.49 -10.90 -12.93
CA GLY A 1 -23.15 -10.71 -11.65
C GLY A 1 -23.52 -9.27 -11.34
N ALA A 2 -23.80 -8.98 -10.07
CA ALA A 2 -24.20 -7.63 -9.61
C ALA A 2 -23.18 -6.53 -9.90
N GLU A 3 -21.90 -6.88 -10.00
CA GLU A 3 -20.84 -5.93 -10.35
C GLU A 3 -20.93 -5.42 -11.78
N THR A 4 -21.19 -6.31 -12.74
CA THR A 4 -21.36 -5.95 -14.15
C THR A 4 -22.57 -5.05 -14.36
N GLY A 5 -23.66 -5.29 -13.64
CA GLY A 5 -24.85 -4.43 -13.69
C GLY A 5 -24.60 -3.01 -13.22
N ALA A 6 -23.92 -2.83 -12.06
CA ALA A 6 -23.62 -1.51 -11.53
C ALA A 6 -22.66 -0.71 -12.43
N ILE A 7 -21.65 -1.36 -13.02
CA ILE A 7 -20.74 -0.75 -13.99
C ILE A 7 -21.50 -0.36 -15.25
N PHE A 8 -22.36 -1.25 -15.77
CA PHE A 8 -23.17 -0.99 -16.95
C PHE A 8 -24.09 0.23 -16.74
N TYR A 9 -24.76 0.33 -15.60
CA TYR A 9 -25.61 1.48 -15.26
C TYR A 9 -24.79 2.76 -15.12
N ALA A 10 -23.63 2.72 -14.45
CA ALA A 10 -22.78 3.90 -14.29
C ALA A 10 -22.34 4.48 -15.64
N VAL A 11 -22.03 3.63 -16.61
CA VAL A 11 -21.56 4.06 -17.93
C VAL A 11 -22.71 4.50 -18.85
N ASN A 12 -23.89 3.87 -18.77
CA ASN A 12 -25.01 4.12 -19.68
C ASN A 12 -26.05 5.14 -19.17
N ALA A 13 -26.05 5.44 -17.87
CA ALA A 13 -26.94 6.44 -17.27
C ALA A 13 -26.16 7.48 -16.44
N PRO A 14 -25.19 8.20 -17.04
CA PRO A 14 -24.29 9.09 -16.29
C PRO A 14 -25.00 10.33 -15.69
N ASN A 15 -26.24 10.62 -16.09
CA ASN A 15 -26.96 11.82 -15.64
C ASN A 15 -27.82 11.59 -14.40
N ASP A 16 -28.01 10.37 -13.94
CA ASP A 16 -28.78 10.09 -12.73
C ASP A 16 -27.87 10.08 -11.50
N VAL A 17 -27.65 11.27 -10.95
CA VAL A 17 -26.78 11.50 -9.79
C VAL A 17 -27.24 10.71 -8.57
N ALA A 18 -28.57 10.64 -8.33
CA ALA A 18 -29.14 9.96 -7.17
C ALA A 18 -28.88 8.45 -7.23
N LEU A 19 -29.05 7.86 -8.41
CA LEU A 19 -28.78 6.44 -8.65
C LEU A 19 -27.28 6.13 -8.48
N LEU A 20 -26.40 6.96 -9.09
CA LEU A 20 -24.94 6.78 -9.00
C LEU A 20 -24.43 6.90 -7.55
N LEU A 21 -24.94 7.86 -6.78
CA LEU A 21 -24.62 8.00 -5.36
C LEU A 21 -25.10 6.79 -4.55
N THR A 22 -26.30 6.31 -4.81
CA THR A 22 -26.84 5.12 -4.13
C THR A 22 -25.97 3.88 -4.43
N ILE A 23 -25.58 3.69 -5.69
CA ILE A 23 -24.67 2.59 -6.09
C ILE A 23 -23.31 2.75 -5.43
N PHE A 24 -22.76 3.98 -5.40
CA PHE A 24 -21.46 4.26 -4.79
C PHE A 24 -21.44 3.91 -3.29
N ILE A 25 -22.40 4.46 -2.55
CA ILE A 25 -22.52 4.24 -1.10
C ILE A 25 -22.82 2.76 -0.81
N GLY A 26 -23.76 2.17 -1.55
CA GLY A 26 -24.12 0.77 -1.40
C GLY A 26 -22.93 -0.17 -1.64
N LYS A 27 -22.19 0.02 -2.74
CA LYS A 27 -20.98 -0.77 -3.03
C LYS A 27 -19.89 -0.57 -1.99
N MET A 28 -19.66 0.65 -1.54
CA MET A 28 -18.69 0.96 -0.52
C MET A 28 -19.02 0.24 0.80
N LEU A 29 -20.25 0.34 1.26
CA LEU A 29 -20.71 -0.32 2.49
C LEU A 29 -20.63 -1.85 2.36
N LEU A 30 -21.14 -2.43 1.27
CA LEU A 30 -21.10 -3.86 1.05
C LEU A 30 -19.65 -4.41 1.00
N THR A 31 -18.73 -3.66 0.38
CA THR A 31 -17.31 -4.04 0.33
C THR A 31 -16.67 -3.98 1.72
N LEU A 32 -16.96 -2.94 2.51
CA LEU A 32 -16.47 -2.82 3.88
C LEU A 32 -17.00 -3.95 4.77
N PHE A 33 -18.29 -4.28 4.67
CA PHE A 33 -18.88 -5.40 5.41
C PHE A 33 -18.29 -6.74 4.98
N ALA A 34 -18.12 -6.98 3.68
CA ALA A 34 -17.55 -8.22 3.17
C ALA A 34 -16.10 -8.44 3.65
N LEU A 35 -15.28 -7.38 3.63
CA LEU A 35 -13.91 -7.43 4.12
C LEU A 35 -13.85 -7.58 5.64
N GLY A 36 -14.72 -6.87 6.37
CA GLY A 36 -14.77 -6.94 7.83
C GLY A 36 -15.27 -8.29 8.37
N LEU A 37 -16.13 -8.98 7.62
CA LEU A 37 -16.59 -10.33 7.94
C LEU A 37 -15.62 -11.44 7.52
N GLY A 38 -14.50 -11.08 6.86
CA GLY A 38 -13.51 -12.06 6.39
C GLY A 38 -14.03 -12.97 5.27
N VAL A 39 -15.00 -12.50 4.48
CA VAL A 39 -15.52 -13.27 3.36
C VAL A 39 -14.40 -13.49 2.34
N PRO A 40 -14.08 -14.75 1.99
CA PRO A 40 -13.06 -15.03 0.99
C PRO A 40 -13.52 -14.52 -0.37
N GLY A 41 -12.87 -13.48 -0.89
CA GLY A 41 -13.20 -12.89 -2.17
C GLY A 41 -12.09 -11.98 -2.69
N GLY A 42 -12.12 -11.71 -3.99
CA GLY A 42 -11.17 -10.79 -4.62
C GLY A 42 -11.52 -9.33 -4.31
N VAL A 43 -10.55 -8.57 -3.88
CA VAL A 43 -10.70 -7.12 -3.56
C VAL A 43 -10.69 -6.27 -4.83
N ILE A 44 -10.08 -6.76 -5.90
CA ILE A 44 -9.87 -6.00 -7.15
C ILE A 44 -11.21 -5.59 -7.80
N GLY A 45 -12.17 -6.53 -7.91
CA GLY A 45 -13.49 -6.26 -8.50
C GLY A 45 -14.24 -5.13 -7.80
N PRO A 46 -14.45 -5.20 -6.49
CA PRO A 46 -15.07 -4.12 -5.71
C PRO A 46 -14.35 -2.76 -5.87
N VAL A 47 -13.02 -2.73 -5.82
CA VAL A 47 -12.24 -1.49 -6.01
C VAL A 47 -12.47 -0.90 -7.39
N PHE A 48 -12.45 -1.72 -8.44
CA PHE A 48 -12.76 -1.28 -9.81
C PHE A 48 -14.17 -0.71 -9.89
N GLY A 49 -15.15 -1.43 -9.38
CA GLY A 49 -16.54 -0.99 -9.43
C GLY A 49 -16.80 0.34 -8.70
N ILE A 50 -16.23 0.52 -7.51
CA ILE A 50 -16.32 1.79 -6.76
C ILE A 50 -15.61 2.91 -7.51
N GLY A 51 -14.42 2.64 -8.06
CA GLY A 51 -13.63 3.62 -8.83
C GLY A 51 -14.34 4.08 -10.10
N ILE A 52 -14.97 3.17 -10.84
CA ILE A 52 -15.75 3.48 -12.04
C ILE A 52 -16.93 4.41 -11.68
N VAL A 53 -17.71 4.07 -10.67
CA VAL A 53 -18.86 4.88 -10.26
C VAL A 53 -18.42 6.25 -9.76
N LEU A 54 -17.33 6.33 -8.99
CA LEU A 54 -16.76 7.60 -8.53
C LEU A 54 -16.28 8.45 -9.72
N GLY A 55 -15.57 7.86 -10.67
CA GLY A 55 -15.14 8.55 -11.89
C GLY A 55 -16.30 9.08 -12.71
N THR A 56 -17.36 8.28 -12.88
CA THR A 56 -18.57 8.72 -13.58
C THR A 56 -19.29 9.86 -12.85
N LEU A 57 -19.36 9.84 -11.52
CA LEU A 57 -19.90 10.94 -10.72
C LEU A 57 -19.09 12.22 -10.93
N LEU A 58 -17.76 12.13 -10.95
CA LEU A 58 -16.90 13.29 -11.20
C LEU A 58 -17.03 13.83 -12.63
N ALA A 59 -17.43 13.00 -13.60
CA ALA A 59 -17.65 13.40 -14.98
C ALA A 59 -18.89 14.28 -15.18
N ILE A 60 -19.83 14.31 -14.24
CA ILE A 60 -21.10 15.05 -14.38
C ILE A 60 -20.85 16.54 -14.58
N ILE A 61 -19.94 17.13 -13.80
CA ILE A 61 -19.64 18.57 -13.91
C ILE A 61 -19.00 18.90 -15.26
N PRO A 62 -17.88 18.27 -15.69
CA PRO A 62 -17.30 18.60 -16.98
C PRO A 62 -18.18 18.22 -18.17
N SER A 63 -18.97 17.14 -18.11
CA SER A 63 -19.89 16.79 -19.19
C SER A 63 -21.00 17.81 -19.35
N ALA A 64 -21.51 18.38 -18.26
CA ALA A 64 -22.50 19.46 -18.30
C ALA A 64 -21.91 20.78 -18.87
N LEU A 65 -20.65 21.08 -18.58
CA LEU A 65 -19.96 22.28 -19.08
C LEU A 65 -19.60 22.20 -20.55
N ILE A 66 -19.17 21.03 -21.01
CA ILE A 66 -18.70 20.82 -22.39
C ILE A 66 -19.84 20.38 -23.30
N GLY A 67 -20.95 19.85 -22.75
CA GLY A 67 -22.09 19.33 -23.52
C GLY A 67 -21.81 17.96 -24.16
N ASP A 68 -20.76 17.24 -23.72
CA ASP A 68 -20.35 15.95 -24.28
C ASP A 68 -20.44 14.85 -23.21
N SER A 69 -21.39 13.94 -23.38
CA SER A 69 -21.57 12.79 -22.48
C SER A 69 -20.56 11.66 -22.70
N SER A 70 -19.80 11.68 -23.80
CA SER A 70 -18.77 10.66 -24.09
C SER A 70 -17.60 10.67 -23.08
N ILE A 71 -17.42 11.80 -22.39
CA ILE A 71 -16.39 12.00 -21.37
C ILE A 71 -16.58 11.08 -20.17
N ALA A 72 -17.82 10.67 -19.87
CA ALA A 72 -18.13 9.83 -18.70
C ALA A 72 -17.37 8.50 -18.71
N GLY A 73 -17.21 7.86 -19.86
CA GLY A 73 -16.42 6.64 -20.01
C GLY A 73 -14.94 6.83 -19.69
N THR A 74 -14.36 7.94 -20.13
CA THR A 74 -12.96 8.28 -19.82
C THR A 74 -12.77 8.50 -18.33
N TYR A 75 -13.64 9.28 -17.69
CA TYR A 75 -13.58 9.53 -16.26
C TYR A 75 -13.83 8.26 -15.43
N ALA A 76 -14.68 7.36 -15.89
CA ALA A 76 -14.91 6.06 -15.25
C ALA A 76 -13.61 5.23 -15.19
N VAL A 77 -12.88 5.14 -16.30
CA VAL A 77 -11.59 4.43 -16.36
C VAL A 77 -10.53 5.11 -15.50
N LEU A 78 -10.46 6.45 -15.52
CA LEU A 78 -9.54 7.23 -14.70
C LEU A 78 -9.83 7.08 -13.21
N GLY A 79 -11.11 7.09 -12.81
CA GLY A 79 -11.54 6.89 -11.43
C GLY A 79 -11.19 5.49 -10.92
N MET A 80 -11.39 4.46 -11.76
CA MET A 80 -10.94 3.10 -11.46
C MET A 80 -9.44 3.04 -11.20
N ALA A 81 -8.64 3.63 -12.07
CA ALA A 81 -7.19 3.61 -11.95
C ALA A 81 -6.68 4.38 -10.73
N GLY A 82 -7.26 5.55 -10.46
CA GLY A 82 -6.93 6.34 -9.27
C GLY A 82 -7.24 5.60 -7.97
N LEU A 83 -8.42 4.97 -7.87
CA LEU A 83 -8.78 4.21 -6.69
C LEU A 83 -7.90 2.97 -6.51
N MET A 84 -7.58 2.27 -7.58
CA MET A 84 -6.64 1.13 -7.55
C MET A 84 -5.26 1.56 -7.04
N ALA A 85 -4.73 2.65 -7.55
CA ALA A 85 -3.43 3.17 -7.14
C ALA A 85 -3.40 3.58 -5.67
N ALA A 86 -4.45 4.25 -5.18
CA ALA A 86 -4.54 4.73 -3.80
C ALA A 86 -4.77 3.62 -2.79
N THR A 87 -5.54 2.57 -3.13
CA THR A 87 -5.92 1.50 -2.18
C THR A 87 -4.98 0.31 -2.20
N MET A 88 -4.52 -0.10 -3.39
CA MET A 88 -3.64 -1.28 -3.55
C MET A 88 -2.15 -0.92 -3.54
N HIS A 89 -1.81 0.36 -3.63
CA HIS A 89 -0.43 0.85 -3.81
C HIS A 89 0.26 0.25 -5.05
N ALA A 90 -0.50 0.09 -6.14
CA ALA A 90 -0.05 -0.53 -7.37
C ALA A 90 -0.21 0.41 -8.59
N PRO A 91 0.53 1.54 -8.65
CA PRO A 91 0.36 2.55 -9.70
C PRO A 91 0.68 2.01 -11.11
N LEU A 92 1.69 1.16 -11.26
CA LEU A 92 2.03 0.56 -12.55
C LEU A 92 0.94 -0.41 -13.03
N ALA A 93 0.40 -1.24 -12.14
CA ALA A 93 -0.69 -2.14 -12.49
C ALA A 93 -1.96 -1.36 -12.89
N ALA A 94 -2.25 -0.24 -12.21
CA ALA A 94 -3.34 0.65 -12.57
C ALA A 94 -3.16 1.25 -13.96
N LEU A 95 -1.94 1.66 -14.32
CA LEU A 95 -1.63 2.20 -15.65
C LEU A 95 -1.81 1.15 -16.75
N VAL A 96 -1.31 -0.07 -16.53
CA VAL A 96 -1.49 -1.18 -17.49
C VAL A 96 -2.97 -1.50 -17.67
N ALA A 97 -3.75 -1.56 -16.59
CA ALA A 97 -5.19 -1.79 -16.66
C ALA A 97 -5.92 -0.70 -17.49
N VAL A 98 -5.53 0.57 -17.33
CA VAL A 98 -6.08 1.66 -18.17
C VAL A 98 -5.75 1.46 -19.63
N MET A 99 -4.50 1.13 -19.95
CA MET A 99 -4.07 0.92 -21.34
C MET A 99 -4.85 -0.21 -22.03
N GLU A 100 -5.09 -1.29 -21.29
CA GLU A 100 -5.80 -2.46 -21.80
C GLU A 100 -7.31 -2.21 -21.95
N LEU A 101 -7.93 -1.52 -21.01
CA LEU A 101 -9.38 -1.27 -21.03
C LEU A 101 -9.78 -0.11 -21.93
N ALA A 102 -8.99 0.94 -22.02
CA ALA A 102 -9.37 2.13 -22.77
C ALA A 102 -9.18 2.01 -24.27
N HIS A 103 -8.27 1.15 -24.74
CA HIS A 103 -7.90 1.00 -26.16
C HIS A 103 -7.57 2.33 -26.88
N ASN A 104 -7.28 3.38 -26.11
CA ASN A 104 -7.01 4.73 -26.59
C ASN A 104 -5.71 5.26 -25.98
N PRO A 105 -4.62 5.42 -26.74
CA PRO A 105 -3.35 5.93 -26.23
C PRO A 105 -3.43 7.34 -25.63
N GLY A 106 -4.41 8.15 -26.05
CA GLY A 106 -4.58 9.51 -25.54
C GLY A 106 -4.93 9.60 -24.04
N ILE A 107 -5.41 8.50 -23.45
CA ILE A 107 -5.77 8.46 -22.01
C ILE A 107 -4.55 8.26 -21.10
N ILE A 108 -3.40 7.86 -21.65
CA ILE A 108 -2.21 7.48 -20.84
C ILE A 108 -1.73 8.65 -19.99
N VAL A 109 -1.58 9.85 -20.59
CA VAL A 109 -1.08 11.03 -19.87
C VAL A 109 -2.04 11.47 -18.75
N PRO A 110 -3.35 11.65 -19.00
CA PRO A 110 -4.31 11.88 -17.93
C PRO A 110 -4.30 10.80 -16.84
N ALA A 111 -4.19 9.53 -17.24
CA ALA A 111 -4.13 8.40 -16.29
C ALA A 111 -2.89 8.48 -15.40
N MET A 112 -1.72 8.77 -15.94
CA MET A 112 -0.50 8.94 -15.15
C MET A 112 -0.66 10.05 -14.11
N LEU A 113 -1.27 11.17 -14.45
CA LEU A 113 -1.53 12.27 -13.50
C LEU A 113 -2.49 11.84 -12.40
N VAL A 114 -3.62 11.22 -12.74
CA VAL A 114 -4.60 10.76 -11.77
C VAL A 114 -4.02 9.68 -10.86
N ILE A 115 -3.33 8.69 -11.41
CA ILE A 115 -2.70 7.60 -10.67
C ILE A 115 -1.66 8.14 -9.68
N THR A 116 -0.79 9.04 -10.15
CA THR A 116 0.30 9.60 -9.32
C THR A 116 -0.28 10.47 -8.19
N THR A 117 -1.21 11.36 -8.50
CA THR A 117 -1.84 12.23 -7.49
C THR A 117 -2.64 11.41 -6.48
N ALA A 118 -3.42 10.43 -6.91
CA ALA A 118 -4.18 9.55 -6.03
C ALA A 118 -3.26 8.72 -5.11
N TYR A 119 -2.18 8.16 -5.65
CA TYR A 119 -1.18 7.40 -4.88
C TYR A 119 -0.49 8.29 -3.84
N ILE A 120 0.05 9.44 -4.24
CA ILE A 120 0.73 10.37 -3.32
C ILE A 120 -0.22 10.85 -2.23
N THR A 121 -1.46 11.21 -2.59
CA THR A 121 -2.46 11.64 -1.62
C THR A 121 -2.78 10.53 -0.62
N GLY A 122 -3.00 9.31 -1.10
CA GLY A 122 -3.26 8.14 -0.23
C GLY A 122 -2.12 7.86 0.74
N VAL A 123 -0.88 7.85 0.24
CA VAL A 123 0.29 7.49 1.06
C VAL A 123 0.73 8.64 1.97
N GLN A 124 0.87 9.87 1.45
CA GLN A 124 1.47 10.97 2.21
C GLN A 124 0.48 11.73 3.09
N PHE A 125 -0.76 11.98 2.60
CA PHE A 125 -1.74 12.72 3.39
C PHE A 125 -2.52 11.84 4.34
N PHE A 126 -2.91 10.64 3.90
CA PHE A 126 -3.70 9.72 4.71
C PHE A 126 -2.87 8.65 5.43
N ASN A 127 -1.56 8.60 5.17
CA ASN A 127 -0.65 7.55 5.70
C ASN A 127 -1.26 6.15 5.57
N ASN A 128 -1.93 5.92 4.44
CA ASN A 128 -2.69 4.71 4.19
C ASN A 128 -1.75 3.54 3.90
N LYS A 129 -2.05 2.37 4.49
CA LYS A 129 -1.41 1.11 4.11
C LYS A 129 -2.16 0.49 2.94
N SER A 130 -1.45 -0.29 2.12
CA SER A 130 -2.11 -1.10 1.10
C SER A 130 -3.18 -1.99 1.71
N ILE A 131 -4.31 -2.16 1.01
CA ILE A 131 -5.42 -3.01 1.47
C ILE A 131 -4.97 -4.45 1.76
N PHE A 132 -3.95 -4.95 1.06
CA PHE A 132 -3.36 -6.27 1.31
C PHE A 132 -2.64 -6.33 2.65
N LEU A 133 -1.90 -5.28 3.01
CA LEU A 133 -1.21 -5.19 4.30
C LEU A 133 -2.22 -5.05 5.44
N LEU A 134 -3.30 -4.29 5.24
CA LEU A 134 -4.39 -4.19 6.21
C LEU A 134 -5.08 -5.53 6.44
N GLN A 135 -5.29 -6.33 5.39
CA GLN A 135 -5.82 -7.69 5.53
C GLN A 135 -4.87 -8.60 6.33
N LEU A 136 -3.56 -8.54 6.09
CA LEU A 136 -2.58 -9.30 6.87
C LEU A 136 -2.56 -8.87 8.33
N ASP A 137 -2.61 -7.56 8.60
CA ASP A 137 -2.73 -7.02 9.97
C ASP A 137 -4.00 -7.53 10.67
N PHE A 138 -5.14 -7.54 9.96
CA PHE A 138 -6.41 -8.01 10.50
C PHE A 138 -6.41 -9.52 10.81
N LEU A 139 -5.77 -10.31 9.95
CA LEU A 139 -5.61 -11.76 10.14
C LEU A 139 -4.50 -12.10 11.14
N GLN A 140 -3.85 -11.10 11.75
CA GLN A 140 -2.71 -11.26 12.66
C GLN A 140 -1.57 -12.11 12.06
N MET A 141 -1.41 -12.05 10.75
CA MET A 141 -0.33 -12.75 10.06
C MET A 141 0.93 -11.87 10.05
N PRO A 142 2.04 -12.35 10.61
CA PRO A 142 3.27 -11.57 10.60
C PRO A 142 3.79 -11.43 9.18
N TYR A 143 4.00 -10.20 8.74
CA TYR A 143 4.67 -9.90 7.48
C TYR A 143 5.90 -9.01 7.73
N LYS A 144 6.93 -9.20 6.92
CA LYS A 144 8.17 -8.44 7.03
C LYS A 144 8.22 -7.44 5.88
N LEU A 145 8.28 -6.16 6.24
CA LEU A 145 8.30 -5.05 5.27
C LEU A 145 9.68 -4.84 4.62
N SER A 146 10.75 -5.31 5.27
CA SER A 146 12.12 -5.09 4.79
C SER A 146 12.92 -6.40 4.75
N PRO A 147 13.59 -6.70 3.63
CA PRO A 147 14.56 -7.79 3.58
C PRO A 147 15.69 -7.63 4.61
N ALA A 148 16.03 -6.38 4.96
CA ALA A 148 17.05 -6.10 5.99
C ALA A 148 16.60 -6.57 7.37
N ASP A 149 15.33 -6.41 7.74
CA ASP A 149 14.81 -6.88 9.02
C ASP A 149 14.84 -8.40 9.12
N ASP A 150 14.64 -9.11 8.01
CA ASP A 150 14.72 -10.57 7.96
C ASP A 150 16.17 -11.07 8.15
N VAL A 151 17.13 -10.37 7.56
CA VAL A 151 18.55 -10.66 7.75
C VAL A 151 18.97 -10.36 9.18
N LEU A 152 18.60 -9.19 9.72
CA LEU A 152 18.94 -8.80 11.09
C LEU A 152 18.31 -9.72 12.15
N GLN A 153 17.11 -10.23 11.92
CA GLN A 153 16.49 -11.20 12.84
C GLN A 153 17.10 -12.61 12.74
N LYS A 154 17.63 -12.99 11.59
CA LYS A 154 18.31 -14.28 11.39
C LYS A 154 19.74 -14.26 11.89
N VAL A 155 20.38 -13.08 11.91
CA VAL A 155 21.68 -12.89 12.54
C VAL A 155 21.44 -12.80 14.03
N GLY A 156 21.56 -13.93 14.72
CA GLY A 156 21.49 -13.96 16.19
C GLY A 156 22.60 -13.08 16.78
N VAL A 157 22.35 -12.53 17.97
CA VAL A 157 23.30 -11.70 18.71
C VAL A 157 24.67 -12.40 18.81
N LEU A 158 24.70 -13.73 18.89
CA LEU A 158 25.91 -14.55 18.93
C LEU A 158 26.78 -14.46 17.65
N ALA A 159 26.16 -14.19 16.48
CA ALA A 159 26.91 -14.03 15.23
C ALA A 159 27.52 -12.63 15.06
N LEU A 160 27.03 -11.66 15.83
CA LEU A 160 27.55 -10.29 15.91
C LEU A 160 28.53 -10.11 17.06
N LEU A 161 28.64 -11.11 17.97
CA LEU A 161 29.62 -11.11 19.03
C LEU A 161 30.97 -11.36 18.41
N ASP A 162 31.84 -10.37 18.51
CA ASP A 162 33.25 -10.56 18.25
C ASP A 162 33.80 -11.48 19.35
N ASN A 163 34.28 -12.69 18.97
CA ASN A 163 34.87 -13.65 19.91
C ASN A 163 36.27 -13.26 20.34
N GLN A 164 36.78 -12.13 19.87
CA GLN A 164 38.11 -11.62 20.20
C GLN A 164 38.09 -10.68 21.41
N TYR A 165 37.46 -11.09 22.49
CA TYR A 165 37.45 -10.32 23.74
C TYR A 165 38.03 -11.16 24.89
N GLN A 166 38.72 -10.50 25.79
CA GLN A 166 39.14 -11.07 27.10
C GLN A 166 38.25 -10.51 28.19
N LEU A 167 37.64 -11.39 28.99
CA LEU A 167 36.76 -10.99 30.10
C LEU A 167 37.56 -11.08 31.40
N LEU A 168 37.69 -9.97 32.12
CA LEU A 168 38.25 -9.94 33.46
C LEU A 168 37.10 -9.70 34.47
N ASP A 169 36.96 -10.65 35.40
CA ASP A 169 36.01 -10.56 36.52
C ASP A 169 36.70 -9.90 37.72
N ASN A 170 36.21 -8.71 38.10
CA ASN A 170 36.64 -7.94 39.27
C ASN A 170 38.18 -7.71 39.36
N PRO A 171 38.84 -7.25 38.27
CA PRO A 171 40.30 -7.13 38.24
C PRO A 171 40.80 -5.95 39.09
N ASP A 172 42.01 -6.06 39.61
CA ASP A 172 42.75 -4.97 40.21
C ASP A 172 43.35 -4.06 39.11
N GLU A 173 43.62 -2.78 39.40
CA GLU A 173 44.19 -1.83 38.43
C GLU A 173 45.47 -2.35 37.74
N GLN A 174 46.31 -3.06 38.47
CA GLN A 174 47.55 -3.65 37.94
C GLN A 174 47.25 -4.74 36.92
N GLN A 175 46.23 -5.55 37.15
CA GLN A 175 45.83 -6.60 36.23
C GLN A 175 45.26 -6.06 34.92
N VAL A 176 44.50 -4.95 35.00
CA VAL A 176 43.95 -4.27 33.82
C VAL A 176 45.07 -3.73 32.93
N MET A 177 46.08 -3.07 33.56
CA MET A 177 47.20 -2.51 32.83
C MET A 177 48.10 -3.59 32.18
N GLN A 178 48.38 -4.66 32.87
CA GLN A 178 49.17 -5.77 32.32
C GLN A 178 48.43 -6.46 31.16
N THR A 179 47.12 -6.60 31.25
CA THR A 179 46.37 -7.23 30.19
C THR A 179 46.22 -6.30 28.97
N LEU A 180 46.10 -4.97 29.19
CA LEU A 180 46.10 -4.01 28.10
C LEU A 180 47.41 -3.98 27.30
N ASP A 181 48.54 -4.15 27.98
CA ASP A 181 49.88 -4.20 27.32
C ASP A 181 50.08 -5.49 26.51
N THR A 182 49.36 -6.55 26.78
CA THR A 182 49.44 -7.85 26.09
C THR A 182 48.38 -8.04 25.00
N LEU A 183 47.40 -7.12 24.89
CA LEU A 183 46.32 -7.18 23.88
C LEU A 183 46.84 -6.73 22.53
N GLU A 184 46.72 -7.61 21.54
CA GLU A 184 46.97 -7.27 20.13
C GLU A 184 45.66 -6.79 19.45
N PRO A 185 45.68 -5.69 18.67
CA PRO A 185 44.52 -5.27 17.90
C PRO A 185 44.07 -6.39 16.91
N PRO A 186 42.79 -6.73 16.81
CA PRO A 186 41.58 -5.99 17.26
C PRO A 186 40.96 -6.47 18.58
N GLN A 187 41.66 -7.14 19.47
CA GLN A 187 41.10 -7.68 20.71
C GLN A 187 40.56 -6.61 21.66
N GLN A 188 39.44 -6.91 22.31
CA GLN A 188 38.74 -6.00 23.24
C GLN A 188 38.80 -6.55 24.67
N LEU A 189 39.03 -5.66 25.64
CA LEU A 189 39.01 -6.02 27.06
C LEU A 189 37.67 -5.63 27.68
N LEU A 190 36.96 -6.63 28.23
CA LEU A 190 35.73 -6.43 28.96
C LEU A 190 35.96 -6.61 30.45
N VAL A 191 35.68 -5.60 31.25
CA VAL A 191 35.82 -5.62 32.70
C VAL A 191 34.44 -5.73 33.36
N ARG A 192 34.19 -6.81 34.10
CA ARG A 192 33.01 -6.97 34.92
C ARG A 192 33.32 -6.57 36.36
N ARG A 193 32.69 -5.52 36.88
CA ARG A 193 32.70 -5.17 38.32
C ARG A 193 31.44 -5.73 38.98
N LYS A 194 31.61 -6.51 40.06
CA LYS A 194 30.50 -6.81 40.96
C LYS A 194 30.21 -5.58 41.81
N GLN A 195 28.97 -5.07 41.72
CA GLN A 195 28.43 -4.12 42.67
C GLN A 195 28.09 -4.79 43.98
#